data_1b554518f30817959af2f0a4a7d1a8de
#
_entry.id   1b554518f30817959af2f0a4a7d1a8de
#
_cell.length_a   1.000
_cell.length_b   1.000
_cell.length_c   1.000
_cell.angle_alpha   90.00
_cell.angle_beta   90.00
_cell.angle_gamma   90.00
#
_symmetry.space_group_name_H-M   'P 1'
#
loop_
_entity.id
_entity.type
_entity.pdbx_description
1 polymer ?
#
loop_
_entity_poly.entity_id
_entity_poly.type
_entity_poly.pdbx_seq_one_letter_code
_entity_poly.pdbx_strand_id
1 'polypeptide(L)'
;LDVLSYFDRTLPLRLIQTLFMPADTPASPNLFTSDYEKWASIGAYFPLFGMVGVITFMRSHKKHWASRFTFFLAICAFIPILNSLFQAANGYYYARWFYMPLLIMAMMTARTFDEEGADVKPAVIISAIILAVLAAASFIPTKGKNDKIEFFKFASDLGYFWITIAVAAVSLA
;
A
#
# COMPACT_ATOMS: atom_id res chain seq x y z
N LEU A 1 1.53 -26.39 2.19
CA LEU A 1 1.59 -25.36 1.16
C LEU A 1 0.40 -24.42 1.36
N ASP A 2 0.57 -23.40 2.21
CA ASP A 2 -0.48 -22.40 2.46
C ASP A 2 -0.51 -21.32 1.37
N VAL A 3 -0.58 -21.77 0.12
CA VAL A 3 -0.69 -20.86 -1.05
C VAL A 3 -2.06 -20.22 -1.13
N LEU A 4 -3.03 -20.73 -0.36
CA LEU A 4 -4.42 -20.27 -0.37
C LEU A 4 -4.75 -19.28 0.74
N SER A 5 -3.90 -19.17 1.76
CA SER A 5 -4.14 -18.29 2.90
C SER A 5 -3.02 -17.28 3.08
N TYR A 6 -3.36 -16.12 3.60
CA TYR A 6 -2.34 -15.19 4.06
C TYR A 6 -1.68 -15.75 5.32
N PHE A 7 -0.35 -15.77 5.34
CA PHE A 7 0.42 -16.11 6.52
C PHE A 7 0.15 -15.15 7.68
N ASP A 8 -0.09 -13.87 7.35
CA ASP A 8 -0.46 -12.83 8.30
C ASP A 8 -1.79 -12.17 7.89
N ARG A 9 -2.72 -12.07 8.84
CA ARG A 9 -4.03 -11.43 8.63
C ARG A 9 -3.94 -9.92 8.35
N THR A 10 -2.82 -9.29 8.70
CA THR A 10 -2.60 -7.86 8.46
C THR A 10 -2.06 -7.56 7.06
N LEU A 11 -1.68 -8.57 6.30
CA LEU A 11 -1.08 -8.40 4.98
C LEU A 11 -1.90 -7.54 4.00
N PRO A 12 -3.24 -7.66 3.90
CA PRO A 12 -4.02 -6.77 3.03
C PRO A 12 -3.91 -5.29 3.43
N LEU A 13 -3.83 -4.99 4.73
CA LEU A 13 -3.63 -3.61 5.23
C LEU A 13 -2.24 -3.10 4.86
N ARG A 14 -1.22 -3.95 4.93
CA ARG A 14 0.15 -3.60 4.51
C ARG A 14 0.25 -3.30 3.03
N LEU A 15 -0.48 -4.05 2.19
CA LEU A 15 -0.54 -3.79 0.76
C LEU A 15 -1.10 -2.40 0.46
N ILE A 16 -2.17 -2.02 1.15
CA ILE A 16 -2.73 -0.67 1.02
C ILE A 16 -1.76 0.37 1.56
N GLN A 17 -1.21 0.14 2.77
CA GLN A 17 -0.22 1.02 3.38
C GLN A 17 0.96 1.29 2.44
N THR A 18 1.52 0.24 1.84
CA THR A 18 2.72 0.35 1.00
C THR A 18 2.52 1.22 -0.25
N LEU A 19 1.28 1.40 -0.71
CA LEU A 19 0.94 2.27 -1.84
C LEU A 19 0.76 3.75 -1.43
N PHE A 20 0.36 4.00 -0.17
CA PHE A 20 -0.04 5.33 0.28
C PHE A 20 0.87 5.94 1.35
N MET A 21 1.75 5.15 1.94
CA MET A 21 2.67 5.59 2.99
C MET A 21 4.10 5.21 2.64
N PRO A 22 5.10 6.01 3.05
CA PRO A 22 6.50 5.64 2.93
C PRO A 22 6.77 4.24 3.48
N ALA A 23 7.61 3.50 2.78
CA ALA A 23 7.97 2.15 3.19
C ALA A 23 8.75 2.17 4.50
N ASP A 24 8.45 1.20 5.37
CA ASP A 24 9.25 0.93 6.55
C ASP A 24 10.66 0.48 6.16
N THR A 25 11.63 0.76 7.03
CA THR A 25 12.98 0.24 6.83
C THR A 25 12.94 -1.29 6.87
N PRO A 26 13.58 -2.00 5.92
CA PRO A 26 13.49 -3.45 5.83
C PRO A 26 13.90 -4.21 7.10
N ALA A 27 14.81 -3.64 7.89
CA ALA A 27 15.31 -4.26 9.12
C ALA A 27 14.50 -3.90 10.38
N SER A 28 13.62 -2.92 10.29
CA SER A 28 12.84 -2.41 11.42
C SER A 28 11.44 -2.01 10.93
N PRO A 29 10.61 -2.98 10.55
CA PRO A 29 9.25 -2.70 10.11
C PRO A 29 8.45 -2.14 11.29
N ASN A 30 7.72 -1.06 11.06
CA ASN A 30 7.14 -0.24 12.11
C ASN A 30 5.61 -0.31 12.14
N LEU A 31 4.99 -0.67 11.02
CA LEU A 31 3.54 -0.60 10.83
C LEU A 31 2.97 -1.97 10.50
N PHE A 32 1.97 -2.41 11.26
CA PHE A 32 1.23 -3.65 11.03
C PHE A 32 2.11 -4.91 10.91
N THR A 33 3.32 -4.91 11.47
CA THR A 33 4.27 -6.01 11.33
C THR A 33 4.38 -6.84 12.60
N SER A 34 4.37 -8.16 12.45
CA SER A 34 4.87 -9.07 13.47
C SER A 34 6.40 -9.18 13.38
N ASP A 35 7.07 -9.46 14.50
CA ASP A 35 8.54 -9.57 14.60
C ASP A 35 9.18 -10.59 13.63
N TYR A 36 8.38 -11.44 13.01
CA TYR A 36 8.82 -12.53 12.13
C TYR A 36 9.10 -12.11 10.69
N GLU A 37 8.68 -10.92 10.26
CA GLU A 37 8.72 -10.55 8.84
C GLU A 37 9.78 -9.50 8.49
N LYS A 38 10.89 -9.49 9.20
CA LYS A 38 12.01 -8.56 8.95
C LYS A 38 12.52 -8.53 7.51
N TRP A 39 12.19 -9.54 6.70
CA TRP A 39 12.68 -9.71 5.34
C TRP A 39 11.61 -9.59 4.26
N ALA A 40 10.35 -9.49 4.63
CA ALA A 40 9.27 -9.28 3.68
C ALA A 40 9.20 -7.80 3.27
N SER A 41 10.13 -7.36 2.41
CA SER A 41 10.09 -6.03 1.85
C SER A 41 8.92 -5.89 0.88
N ILE A 42 7.80 -5.41 1.37
CA ILE A 42 6.71 -4.92 0.54
C ILE A 42 7.03 -3.45 0.26
N GLY A 43 7.84 -3.20 -0.75
CA GLY A 43 8.25 -1.86 -1.15
C GLY A 43 7.53 -1.46 -2.44
N ALA A 44 6.34 -0.90 -2.33
CA ALA A 44 5.59 -0.35 -3.46
C ALA A 44 5.21 1.11 -3.23
N TYR A 45 5.96 1.82 -2.38
CA TYR A 45 5.66 3.20 -2.09
C TYR A 45 5.77 4.07 -3.33
N PHE A 46 4.69 4.75 -3.60
CA PHE A 46 4.62 5.78 -4.59
C PHE A 46 4.13 7.06 -3.90
N PRO A 47 4.83 8.21 -4.01
CA PRO A 47 4.40 9.43 -3.35
C PRO A 47 2.93 9.74 -3.63
N LEU A 48 2.19 10.30 -2.67
CA LEU A 48 0.74 10.47 -2.83
C LEU A 48 0.34 11.32 -4.03
N PHE A 49 1.14 12.31 -4.42
CA PHE A 49 0.90 13.05 -5.67
C PHE A 49 0.94 12.11 -6.89
N GLY A 50 1.79 11.09 -6.87
CA GLY A 50 1.84 10.07 -7.91
C GLY A 50 0.60 9.18 -7.87
N MET A 51 0.16 8.76 -6.69
CA MET A 51 -1.10 8.01 -6.53
C MET A 51 -2.31 8.82 -7.01
N VAL A 52 -2.34 10.13 -6.79
CA VAL A 52 -3.36 11.02 -7.36
C VAL A 52 -3.35 10.94 -8.89
N GLY A 53 -2.17 10.97 -9.52
CA GLY A 53 -2.03 10.78 -10.97
C GLY A 53 -2.57 9.43 -11.44
N VAL A 54 -2.20 8.34 -10.77
CA VAL A 54 -2.67 6.97 -11.07
C VAL A 54 -4.19 6.88 -10.97
N ILE A 55 -4.78 7.33 -9.87
CA ILE A 55 -6.22 7.27 -9.64
C ILE A 55 -6.97 8.10 -10.69
N THR A 56 -6.47 9.30 -11.00
CA THR A 56 -7.04 10.16 -12.03
C THR A 56 -7.00 9.48 -13.39
N PHE A 57 -5.84 8.93 -13.78
CA PHE A 57 -5.71 8.19 -15.04
C PHE A 57 -6.67 7.03 -15.14
N MET A 58 -6.77 6.20 -14.09
CA MET A 58 -7.67 5.05 -14.07
C MET A 58 -9.15 5.46 -14.18
N ARG A 59 -9.52 6.62 -13.66
CA ARG A 59 -10.90 7.15 -13.76
C ARG A 59 -11.20 7.65 -15.15
N SER A 60 -10.28 8.40 -15.76
CA SER A 60 -10.45 9.02 -17.08
C SER A 60 -10.26 8.01 -18.21
N HIS A 61 -9.32 7.08 -18.07
CA HIS A 61 -8.90 6.16 -19.11
C HIS A 61 -9.17 4.68 -18.74
N LYS A 62 -10.41 4.36 -18.35
CA LYS A 62 -10.82 3.01 -17.89
C LYS A 62 -10.55 1.90 -18.89
N LYS A 63 -10.63 2.21 -20.19
CA LYS A 63 -10.42 1.24 -21.29
C LYS A 63 -8.95 1.12 -21.70
N HIS A 64 -8.09 1.99 -21.24
CA HIS A 64 -6.67 1.97 -21.57
C HIS A 64 -5.99 0.71 -21.00
N TRP A 65 -5.05 0.14 -21.73
CA TRP A 65 -4.37 -1.09 -21.34
C TRP A 65 -3.70 -0.96 -19.95
N ALA A 66 -3.06 0.19 -19.67
CA ALA A 66 -2.39 0.43 -18.39
C ALA A 66 -3.36 0.37 -17.22
N SER A 67 -4.56 0.97 -17.33
CA SER A 67 -5.59 0.91 -16.28
C SER A 67 -6.05 -0.53 -16.03
N ARG A 68 -6.31 -1.28 -17.09
CA ARG A 68 -6.74 -2.69 -16.97
C ARG A 68 -5.65 -3.57 -16.40
N PHE A 69 -4.41 -3.37 -16.83
CA PHE A 69 -3.26 -4.14 -16.37
C PHE A 69 -2.92 -3.82 -14.91
N THR A 70 -2.93 -2.54 -14.51
CA THR A 70 -2.75 -2.15 -13.10
C THR A 70 -3.83 -2.75 -12.21
N PHE A 71 -5.10 -2.74 -12.66
CA PHE A 71 -6.19 -3.40 -11.94
C PHE A 71 -5.98 -4.92 -11.82
N PHE A 72 -5.56 -5.58 -12.90
CA PHE A 72 -5.21 -7.00 -12.87
C PHE A 72 -4.06 -7.30 -11.89
N LEU A 73 -3.00 -6.48 -11.91
CA LEU A 73 -1.88 -6.62 -10.98
C LEU A 73 -2.30 -6.38 -9.52
N ALA A 74 -3.23 -5.45 -9.28
CA ALA A 74 -3.81 -5.27 -7.95
C ALA A 74 -4.55 -6.53 -7.48
N ILE A 75 -5.35 -7.16 -8.34
CA ILE A 75 -5.99 -8.45 -8.02
C ILE A 75 -4.93 -9.51 -7.70
N CYS A 76 -3.88 -9.61 -8.50
CA CYS A 76 -2.78 -10.54 -8.25
C CYS A 76 -2.07 -10.26 -6.92
N ALA A 77 -1.95 -8.99 -6.51
CA ALA A 77 -1.35 -8.62 -5.24
C ALA A 77 -2.21 -9.04 -4.04
N PHE A 78 -3.54 -8.92 -4.16
CA PHE A 78 -4.46 -9.23 -3.06
C PHE A 78 -4.86 -10.70 -2.97
N ILE A 79 -4.58 -11.53 -3.96
CA ILE A 79 -4.91 -12.95 -3.95
C ILE A 79 -3.61 -13.77 -3.78
N PRO A 80 -3.40 -14.48 -2.65
CA PRO A 80 -2.13 -15.15 -2.35
C PRO A 80 -1.69 -16.12 -3.44
N ILE A 81 -2.59 -16.93 -3.96
CA ILE A 81 -2.27 -17.88 -5.02
C ILE A 81 -1.79 -17.19 -6.31
N LEU A 82 -2.38 -16.05 -6.68
CA LEU A 82 -1.95 -15.30 -7.85
C LEU A 82 -0.61 -14.60 -7.61
N ASN A 83 -0.38 -14.11 -6.39
CA ASN A 83 0.93 -13.56 -6.00
C ASN A 83 2.03 -14.61 -6.10
N SER A 84 1.76 -15.83 -5.66
CA SER A 84 2.75 -16.92 -5.68
C SER A 84 3.20 -17.30 -7.11
N LEU A 85 2.38 -17.08 -8.13
CA LEU A 85 2.75 -17.32 -9.53
C LEU A 85 3.93 -16.47 -9.99
N PHE A 86 4.08 -15.25 -9.46
CA PHE A 86 5.24 -14.39 -9.74
C PHE A 86 6.54 -14.88 -9.08
N GLN A 87 6.48 -15.96 -8.31
CA GLN A 87 7.58 -16.55 -7.57
C GLN A 87 7.66 -18.08 -7.74
N ALA A 88 7.27 -18.56 -8.90
CA ALA A 88 7.29 -20.00 -9.21
C ALA A 88 6.50 -20.85 -8.18
N ALA A 89 5.34 -20.34 -7.74
CA ALA A 89 4.47 -20.98 -6.76
C ALA A 89 5.12 -21.23 -5.38
N ASN A 90 6.05 -20.38 -4.97
CA ASN A 90 6.61 -20.42 -3.62
C ASN A 90 5.54 -20.05 -2.58
N GLY A 91 5.45 -20.77 -1.47
CA GLY A 91 4.42 -20.63 -0.45
C GLY A 91 4.49 -19.34 0.38
N TYR A 92 5.55 -18.54 0.25
CA TYR A 92 5.68 -17.29 0.98
C TYR A 92 5.17 -16.11 0.13
N TYR A 93 4.41 -15.20 0.76
CA TYR A 93 4.02 -13.96 0.11
C TYR A 93 5.25 -13.07 -0.09
N TYR A 94 5.51 -12.67 -1.32
CA TYR A 94 6.67 -11.87 -1.68
C TYR A 94 6.28 -10.79 -2.69
N ALA A 95 6.75 -9.57 -2.48
CA ALA A 95 6.31 -8.43 -3.28
C ALA A 95 7.42 -7.80 -4.14
N ARG A 96 8.51 -8.51 -4.42
CA ARG A 96 9.60 -7.98 -5.26
C ARG A 96 9.17 -7.63 -6.69
N TRP A 97 8.16 -8.29 -7.21
CA TRP A 97 7.64 -8.00 -8.54
C TRP A 97 6.90 -6.64 -8.61
N PHE A 98 6.64 -5.98 -7.48
CA PHE A 98 5.94 -4.69 -7.42
C PHE A 98 6.67 -3.54 -8.11
N TYR A 99 7.97 -3.67 -8.40
CA TYR A 99 8.67 -2.68 -9.22
C TYR A 99 8.06 -2.53 -10.62
N MET A 100 7.49 -3.60 -11.18
CA MET A 100 6.84 -3.57 -12.49
C MET A 100 5.56 -2.72 -12.49
N PRO A 101 4.57 -2.95 -11.59
CA PRO A 101 3.44 -2.02 -11.45
C PRO A 101 3.86 -0.58 -11.19
N LEU A 102 4.90 -0.34 -10.39
CA LEU A 102 5.37 1.02 -10.11
C LEU A 102 5.79 1.78 -11.37
N LEU A 103 6.46 1.13 -12.31
CA LEU A 103 6.82 1.75 -13.61
C LEU A 103 5.58 2.15 -14.40
N ILE A 104 4.57 1.29 -14.43
CA ILE A 104 3.30 1.58 -15.12
C ILE A 104 2.57 2.73 -14.42
N MET A 105 2.54 2.73 -13.10
CA MET A 105 1.94 3.79 -12.31
C MET A 105 2.66 5.13 -12.52
N ALA A 106 3.98 5.14 -12.58
CA ALA A 106 4.77 6.34 -12.90
C ALA A 106 4.42 6.89 -14.30
N MET A 107 4.31 6.01 -15.30
CA MET A 107 3.87 6.40 -16.65
C MET A 107 2.45 6.99 -16.64
N MET A 108 1.51 6.36 -15.90
CA MET A 108 0.14 6.86 -15.80
C MET A 108 0.10 8.23 -15.14
N THR A 109 0.90 8.44 -14.10
CA THR A 109 1.03 9.73 -13.41
C THR A 109 1.58 10.81 -14.34
N ALA A 110 2.69 10.52 -15.05
CA ALA A 110 3.27 11.46 -16.01
C ALA A 110 2.23 11.87 -17.07
N ARG A 111 1.52 10.91 -17.64
CA ARG A 111 0.47 11.20 -18.64
C ARG A 111 -0.69 12.03 -18.08
N THR A 112 -1.08 11.79 -16.82
CA THR A 112 -2.14 12.58 -16.19
C THR A 112 -1.73 14.04 -16.04
N PHE A 113 -0.49 14.30 -15.64
CA PHE A 113 -0.01 15.67 -15.45
C PHE A 113 0.36 16.38 -16.76
N ASP A 114 0.59 15.64 -17.84
CA ASP A 114 0.74 16.19 -19.18
C ASP A 114 -0.62 16.56 -19.82
N GLU A 115 -1.72 16.01 -19.32
CA GLU A 115 -3.06 16.23 -19.87
C GLU A 115 -3.66 17.53 -19.32
N GLU A 116 -3.83 18.53 -20.20
CA GLU A 116 -4.46 19.79 -19.84
C GLU A 116 -5.92 19.59 -19.39
N GLY A 117 -6.24 20.07 -18.18
CA GLY A 117 -7.59 20.01 -17.62
C GLY A 117 -7.93 18.69 -16.92
N ALA A 118 -6.97 17.83 -16.60
CA ALA A 118 -7.20 16.64 -15.82
C ALA A 118 -7.84 16.97 -14.46
N ASP A 119 -9.03 16.40 -14.17
CA ASP A 119 -9.70 16.59 -12.88
C ASP A 119 -9.10 15.71 -11.80
N VAL A 120 -8.11 16.23 -11.08
CA VAL A 120 -7.40 15.52 -9.99
C VAL A 120 -8.14 15.57 -8.64
N LYS A 121 -9.13 16.47 -8.48
CA LYS A 121 -9.81 16.68 -7.19
C LYS A 121 -10.39 15.40 -6.58
N PRO A 122 -11.11 14.54 -7.32
CA PRO A 122 -11.63 13.30 -6.75
C PRO A 122 -10.53 12.33 -6.29
N ALA A 123 -9.40 12.31 -7.00
CA ALA A 123 -8.28 11.45 -6.64
C ALA A 123 -7.57 11.95 -5.37
N VAL A 124 -7.43 13.26 -5.19
CA VAL A 124 -6.93 13.86 -3.94
C VAL A 124 -7.83 13.48 -2.77
N ILE A 125 -9.14 13.60 -2.91
CA ILE A 125 -10.10 13.25 -1.87
C ILE A 125 -10.00 11.76 -1.52
N ILE A 126 -9.94 10.87 -2.52
CA ILE A 126 -9.78 9.43 -2.30
C ILE A 126 -8.49 9.13 -1.54
N SER A 127 -7.37 9.72 -1.96
CA SER A 127 -6.07 9.53 -1.30
C SER A 127 -6.08 10.04 0.14
N ALA A 128 -6.69 11.20 0.39
CA ALA A 128 -6.84 11.76 1.74
C ALA A 128 -7.71 10.87 2.63
N ILE A 129 -8.81 10.31 2.11
CA ILE A 129 -9.67 9.39 2.86
C ILE A 129 -8.89 8.12 3.22
N ILE A 130 -8.15 7.53 2.27
CA ILE A 130 -7.35 6.33 2.54
C ILE A 130 -6.29 6.61 3.61
N LEU A 131 -5.58 7.74 3.52
CA LEU A 131 -4.60 8.14 4.52
C LEU A 131 -5.24 8.34 5.90
N ALA A 132 -6.41 8.99 5.95
CA ALA A 132 -7.16 9.17 7.20
C ALA A 132 -7.62 7.83 7.81
N VAL A 133 -8.07 6.88 6.99
CA VAL A 133 -8.44 5.53 7.45
C VAL A 133 -7.21 4.78 7.98
N LEU A 134 -6.06 4.87 7.33
CA LEU A 134 -4.82 4.27 7.81
C LEU A 134 -4.36 4.92 9.13
N ALA A 135 -4.47 6.24 9.26
CA ALA A 135 -4.20 6.93 10.52
C ALA A 135 -5.17 6.50 11.62
N ALA A 136 -6.45 6.39 11.32
CA ALA A 136 -7.48 5.94 12.26
C ALA A 136 -7.29 4.48 12.69
N ALA A 137 -6.73 3.63 11.85
CA ALA A 137 -6.44 2.24 12.20
C ALA A 137 -5.46 2.11 13.37
N SER A 138 -4.61 3.11 13.63
CA SER A 138 -3.72 3.13 14.79
C SER A 138 -4.46 3.22 16.13
N PHE A 139 -5.71 3.71 16.13
CA PHE A 139 -6.54 3.81 17.35
C PHE A 139 -7.29 2.52 17.67
N ILE A 140 -7.21 1.49 16.81
CA ILE A 140 -7.92 0.23 17.06
C ILE A 140 -7.30 -0.46 18.27
N PRO A 141 -8.10 -0.78 19.31
CA PRO A 141 -7.60 -1.46 20.49
C PRO A 141 -7.21 -2.90 20.16
N THR A 142 -6.04 -3.33 20.63
CA THR A 142 -5.57 -4.71 20.51
C THR A 142 -5.48 -5.36 21.88
N LYS A 143 -5.73 -6.67 21.95
CA LYS A 143 -5.52 -7.43 23.18
C LYS A 143 -4.03 -7.67 23.40
N GLY A 144 -3.50 -7.12 24.48
CA GLY A 144 -2.13 -7.36 24.93
C GLY A 144 -1.95 -8.73 25.61
N LYS A 145 -0.72 -9.07 25.98
CA LYS A 145 -0.32 -10.35 26.60
C LYS A 145 -1.09 -10.75 27.88
N ASN A 146 -1.76 -9.82 28.53
CA ASN A 146 -2.50 -10.04 29.79
C ASN A 146 -4.01 -9.76 29.64
N ASP A 147 -4.60 -9.97 28.48
CA ASP A 147 -6.00 -9.65 28.17
C ASP A 147 -6.39 -8.17 28.43
N LYS A 148 -5.42 -7.30 28.68
CA LYS A 148 -5.64 -5.87 28.82
C LYS A 148 -5.79 -5.26 27.42
N ILE A 149 -6.79 -4.38 27.28
CA ILE A 149 -6.97 -3.60 26.06
C ILE A 149 -5.85 -2.57 26.00
N GLU A 150 -5.03 -2.65 24.97
CA GLU A 150 -3.95 -1.72 24.72
C GLU A 150 -4.20 -0.98 23.39
N PHE A 151 -4.09 0.34 23.42
CA PHE A 151 -4.22 1.19 22.24
C PHE A 151 -2.84 1.42 21.62
N PHE A 152 -2.82 1.72 20.33
CA PHE A 152 -1.61 2.09 19.58
C PHE A 152 -0.56 0.98 19.41
N LYS A 153 -0.90 -0.27 19.61
CA LYS A 153 0.05 -1.39 19.44
C LYS A 153 0.25 -1.86 18.00
N PHE A 154 -0.46 -1.29 17.03
CA PHE A 154 -0.23 -1.59 15.62
C PHE A 154 1.08 -0.99 15.09
N ALA A 155 1.61 0.04 15.74
CA ALA A 155 2.89 0.61 15.44
C ALA A 155 3.88 0.29 16.56
N SER A 156 5.05 -0.22 16.20
CA SER A 156 6.13 -0.46 17.17
C SER A 156 6.72 0.85 17.68
N ASP A 157 6.67 1.91 16.88
CA ASP A 157 7.08 3.28 17.22
C ASP A 157 6.04 4.28 16.73
N LEU A 158 5.30 4.86 17.66
CA LEU A 158 4.27 5.87 17.38
C LEU A 158 4.84 7.17 16.81
N GLY A 159 6.01 7.58 17.24
CA GLY A 159 6.66 8.79 16.73
C GLY A 159 6.94 8.66 15.25
N TYR A 160 7.55 7.57 14.84
CA TYR A 160 7.83 7.27 13.45
C TYR A 160 6.55 7.13 12.62
N PHE A 161 5.51 6.50 13.17
CA PHE A 161 4.21 6.38 12.52
C PHE A 161 3.63 7.76 12.15
N TRP A 162 3.58 8.69 13.11
CA TRP A 162 3.02 10.02 12.86
C TRP A 162 3.89 10.86 11.93
N ILE A 163 5.22 10.70 11.97
CA ILE A 163 6.12 11.32 10.98
C ILE A 163 5.80 10.79 9.58
N THR A 164 5.58 9.49 9.43
CA THR A 164 5.22 8.87 8.15
C THR A 164 3.89 9.39 7.61
N ILE A 165 2.87 9.52 8.48
CA ILE A 165 1.58 10.14 8.12
C ILE A 165 1.78 11.59 7.68
N ALA A 166 2.58 12.38 8.42
CA ALA A 166 2.84 13.76 8.09
C ALA A 166 3.56 13.91 6.74
N VAL A 167 4.57 13.10 6.47
CA VAL A 167 5.28 13.08 5.17
C VAL A 167 4.33 12.69 4.04
N ALA A 168 3.48 11.70 4.26
CA ALA A 168 2.47 11.31 3.28
C ALA A 168 1.47 12.46 3.01
N ALA A 169 1.00 13.13 4.06
CA ALA A 169 0.09 14.26 3.92
C ALA A 169 0.72 15.44 3.18
N VAL A 170 1.99 15.78 3.49
CA VAL A 170 2.73 16.83 2.77
C VAL A 170 2.91 16.47 1.29
N SER A 171 3.09 15.20 0.96
CA SER A 171 3.20 14.76 -0.45
C SER A 171 1.87 14.81 -1.19
N LEU A 172 0.75 15.04 -0.51
CA LEU A 172 -0.58 15.19 -1.10
C LEU A 172 -0.96 16.67 -1.33
N ALA A 173 -0.32 17.59 -0.60
CA ALA A 173 -0.61 19.03 -0.66
C ALA A 173 0.11 19.72 -1.83
#